data_7fe73a0aae1722da2f28e636ee359c3a
#
_entry.id   7fe73a0aae1722da2f28e636ee359c3a
#
_cell.length_a   1.000
_cell.length_b   1.000
_cell.length_c   1.000
_cell.angle_alpha   90.00
_cell.angle_beta   90.00
_cell.angle_gamma   90.00
#
_symmetry.space_group_name_H-M   'P 1'
#
loop_
_entity.id
_entity.type
_entity.pdbx_description
1 polymer ?
#
loop_
_entity_poly.entity_id
_entity_poly.type
_entity_poly.pdbx_seq_one_letter_code
_entity_poly.pdbx_strand_id
1 'polypeptide(L)'
;MKMTKFLAIGIAVAMGPGMAGAHDIEAWNSPMPEQPEHVLIRNATVWTADEAGILENTDILTRRGEIRRIGEDLRAPRGSIEIDAEGRHVTPGLIDAHSHAAMLGGVNEASLISTAMVQARDIVDADSINIYRQMAGGLTTMHLMHGSANAIGGQNVTVKLRWGADPADMIIDDAAGTIKFALGENPKQSNWQPDTPRYPQTRHGVAQVVDEKFQMARDYAERHQAHTGRAARNRVPPRRDLEMEVLVAILEGDIDVHSHGYRADEFLALMRTAEAHGFRIKAFHHVLEGYKVADEIAEHGAGASTFSDWWAFKYEARDAIPYNAALMHERGVQVSINSDNPELARRMNMEAAKAVRYGGVDEHEALKMVTAHAADQLGIGHRTGRLREGLDADLVIWSGHPLSVYSRPDQTWIDGRAYFDRERDLEMREAWEAERQDLIALVREEENGQGDDESEDSDEENDEQPDEFEPGMRVFRQLMGGA
;
A
#
# COMPACT_ATOMS: atom_id res chain seq x y z
N MET A 1 0.93 -38.72 37.02
CA MET A 1 1.20 -37.32 36.77
C MET A 1 2.71 -37.15 36.70
N LYS A 2 3.30 -37.30 35.52
CA LYS A 2 4.75 -37.15 35.29
C LYS A 2 4.96 -35.93 34.40
N MET A 3 5.56 -34.90 34.99
CA MET A 3 6.00 -33.71 34.26
C MET A 3 7.22 -34.04 33.42
N THR A 4 7.11 -33.96 32.12
CA THR A 4 8.24 -34.05 31.18
C THR A 4 8.87 -32.68 31.03
N LYS A 5 10.10 -32.53 31.46
CA LYS A 5 10.91 -31.31 31.30
C LYS A 5 11.40 -31.26 29.86
N PHE A 6 11.03 -30.20 29.13
CA PHE A 6 11.70 -29.87 27.88
C PHE A 6 13.05 -29.24 28.17
N LEU A 7 14.08 -29.86 27.66
CA LEU A 7 15.46 -29.38 27.69
C LEU A 7 15.65 -28.46 26.47
N ALA A 8 15.82 -27.17 26.71
CA ALA A 8 16.25 -26.24 25.67
C ALA A 8 17.75 -26.42 25.45
N ILE A 9 18.15 -26.96 24.31
CA ILE A 9 19.55 -27.02 23.89
C ILE A 9 19.89 -25.67 23.29
N GLY A 10 20.59 -24.82 24.03
CA GLY A 10 21.24 -23.64 23.51
C GLY A 10 22.53 -24.05 22.79
N ILE A 11 22.58 -23.89 21.49
CA ILE A 11 23.81 -24.01 20.71
C ILE A 11 24.65 -22.75 20.97
N ALA A 12 25.66 -22.85 21.80
CA ALA A 12 26.69 -21.84 21.92
C ALA A 12 27.74 -22.11 20.83
N VAL A 13 27.71 -21.35 19.78
CA VAL A 13 28.80 -21.33 18.79
C VAL A 13 30.00 -20.67 19.44
N ALA A 14 31.03 -21.44 19.72
CA ALA A 14 32.32 -20.95 20.19
C ALA A 14 33.04 -20.31 18.98
N MET A 15 33.05 -19.01 18.90
CA MET A 15 33.87 -18.27 17.93
C MET A 15 35.33 -18.41 18.33
N GLY A 16 36.13 -19.13 17.50
CA GLY A 16 37.59 -19.15 17.59
C GLY A 16 38.17 -17.80 17.15
N PRO A 17 39.38 -17.40 17.68
CA PRO A 17 40.03 -16.17 17.28
C PRO A 17 40.69 -16.34 15.93
N GLY A 18 40.07 -15.83 14.86
CA GLY A 18 40.68 -15.88 13.52
C GLY A 18 39.78 -15.54 12.35
N MET A 19 38.68 -14.82 12.52
CA MET A 19 37.98 -14.24 11.38
C MET A 19 38.36 -12.77 11.21
N ALA A 20 39.42 -12.52 10.42
CA ALA A 20 39.68 -11.21 9.89
C ALA A 20 38.65 -10.94 8.75
N GLY A 21 37.88 -9.85 8.91
CA GLY A 21 36.93 -9.37 7.91
C GLY A 21 35.51 -9.81 8.23
N ALA A 22 34.95 -9.30 9.33
CA ALA A 22 33.52 -9.09 9.36
C ALA A 22 33.24 -8.03 8.27
N HIS A 23 32.83 -8.47 7.09
CA HIS A 23 32.12 -7.58 6.19
C HIS A 23 30.92 -7.10 7.00
N ASP A 24 30.86 -5.79 7.24
CA ASP A 24 29.67 -5.18 7.82
C ASP A 24 28.50 -5.65 6.96
N ILE A 25 27.68 -6.52 7.52
CA ILE A 25 26.41 -6.93 6.92
C ILE A 25 25.53 -5.68 7.01
N GLU A 26 25.74 -4.73 6.12
CA GLU A 26 24.79 -3.65 5.80
C GLU A 26 23.59 -4.25 5.08
N ALA A 27 23.27 -5.46 5.44
CA ALA A 27 22.24 -6.18 4.80
C ALA A 27 20.89 -5.62 5.25
N TRP A 28 19.91 -6.02 5.18
CA TRP A 28 18.52 -6.00 5.55
C TRP A 28 18.05 -4.89 6.52
N ASN A 29 18.91 -4.36 7.39
CA ASN A 29 18.73 -3.19 8.26
C ASN A 29 19.60 -2.02 7.80
N SER A 30 19.59 -1.69 6.52
CA SER A 30 20.23 -0.47 6.07
C SER A 30 19.62 0.71 6.84
N PRO A 31 20.44 1.51 7.55
CA PRO A 31 19.91 2.68 8.21
C PRO A 31 19.26 3.60 7.19
N MET A 32 18.24 4.34 7.62
CA MET A 32 17.64 5.36 6.77
C MET A 32 18.73 6.25 6.16
N PRO A 33 18.63 6.62 4.87
CA PRO A 33 19.59 7.55 4.26
C PRO A 33 19.68 8.85 5.05
N GLU A 34 20.89 9.42 5.15
CA GLU A 34 21.09 10.72 5.79
C GLU A 34 20.24 11.80 5.11
N GLN A 35 19.76 12.78 5.90
CA GLN A 35 18.99 13.90 5.37
C GLN A 35 19.94 14.98 4.81
N PRO A 36 19.99 15.20 3.49
CA PRO A 36 20.75 16.30 2.92
C PRO A 36 20.17 17.66 3.33
N GLU A 37 21.04 18.63 3.60
CA GLU A 37 20.57 20.01 3.81
C GLU A 37 19.98 20.58 2.52
N HIS A 38 20.65 20.35 1.36
CA HIS A 38 20.17 20.77 0.05
C HIS A 38 20.49 19.73 -1.01
N VAL A 39 19.56 19.51 -1.92
CA VAL A 39 19.78 18.77 -3.17
C VAL A 39 19.33 19.66 -4.33
N LEU A 40 20.15 19.74 -5.36
CA LEU A 40 19.82 20.43 -6.60
C LEU A 40 19.87 19.44 -7.76
N ILE A 41 18.69 19.13 -8.32
CA ILE A 41 18.56 18.34 -9.55
C ILE A 41 18.50 19.33 -10.71
N ARG A 42 19.42 19.20 -11.68
CA ARG A 42 19.56 20.10 -12.82
C ARG A 42 19.09 19.48 -14.12
N ASN A 43 18.75 20.35 -15.05
CA ASN A 43 18.55 19.99 -16.46
C ASN A 43 17.52 18.87 -16.65
N ALA A 44 16.44 18.85 -15.87
CA ALA A 44 15.41 17.83 -15.92
C ALA A 44 14.24 18.20 -16.85
N THR A 45 13.55 17.19 -17.36
CA THR A 45 12.18 17.31 -17.83
C THR A 45 11.24 17.01 -16.66
N VAL A 46 10.70 18.05 -16.04
CA VAL A 46 9.94 17.98 -14.79
C VAL A 46 8.44 17.83 -15.09
N TRP A 47 7.86 16.72 -14.66
CA TRP A 47 6.42 16.45 -14.70
C TRP A 47 5.82 16.85 -13.38
N THR A 48 5.17 18.01 -13.32
CA THR A 48 4.74 18.57 -12.03
C THR A 48 3.55 17.84 -11.40
N ALA A 49 2.75 17.14 -12.21
CA ALA A 49 1.42 16.62 -11.83
C ALA A 49 0.50 17.71 -11.24
N ASP A 50 0.75 18.97 -11.59
CA ASP A 50 0.05 20.17 -11.15
C ASP A 50 -0.30 21.06 -12.37
N GLU A 51 -0.84 22.25 -12.15
CA GLU A 51 -1.23 23.21 -13.21
C GLU A 51 -0.06 23.63 -14.11
N ALA A 52 1.17 23.61 -13.62
CA ALA A 52 2.36 23.97 -14.39
C ALA A 52 2.68 22.97 -15.53
N GLY A 53 2.10 21.78 -15.51
CA GLY A 53 2.27 20.78 -16.58
C GLY A 53 3.66 20.16 -16.60
N ILE A 54 4.25 20.03 -17.79
CA ILE A 54 5.59 19.47 -18.01
C ILE A 54 6.54 20.62 -18.34
N LEU A 55 7.63 20.72 -17.61
CA LEU A 55 8.64 21.79 -17.74
C LEU A 55 9.94 21.16 -18.26
N GLU A 56 10.48 21.68 -19.36
CA GLU A 56 11.77 21.24 -19.92
C GLU A 56 12.93 22.06 -19.35
N ASN A 57 14.13 21.48 -19.32
CA ASN A 57 15.38 22.11 -18.87
C ASN A 57 15.23 22.83 -17.51
N THR A 58 14.56 22.18 -16.59
CA THR A 58 14.17 22.77 -15.31
C THR A 58 14.94 22.14 -14.16
N ASP A 59 15.35 22.98 -13.22
CA ASP A 59 16.03 22.57 -11.99
C ASP A 59 15.03 22.45 -10.83
N ILE A 60 15.30 21.51 -9.91
CA ILE A 60 14.56 21.34 -8.65
C ILE A 60 15.55 21.49 -7.50
N LEU A 61 15.34 22.51 -6.66
CA LEU A 61 16.09 22.69 -5.42
C LEU A 61 15.25 22.23 -4.22
N THR A 62 15.80 21.29 -3.45
CA THR A 62 15.19 20.87 -2.19
C THR A 62 15.98 21.38 -1.00
N ARG A 63 15.34 21.43 0.17
CA ARG A 63 15.98 21.74 1.44
C ARG A 63 15.33 20.96 2.56
N ARG A 64 16.11 20.11 3.26
CA ARG A 64 15.66 19.31 4.40
C ARG A 64 14.34 18.56 4.15
N GLY A 65 14.22 17.99 2.97
CA GLY A 65 13.06 17.19 2.62
C GLY A 65 11.92 17.92 1.91
N GLU A 66 11.99 19.24 1.76
CA GLU A 66 10.96 20.03 1.06
C GLU A 66 11.47 20.57 -0.28
N ILE A 67 10.59 20.69 -1.27
CA ILE A 67 10.85 21.40 -2.53
C ILE A 67 10.84 22.89 -2.26
N ARG A 68 11.97 23.54 -2.46
CA ARG A 68 12.13 24.99 -2.19
C ARG A 68 11.96 25.87 -3.41
N ARG A 69 12.41 25.39 -4.58
CA ARG A 69 12.31 26.11 -5.85
C ARG A 69 12.25 25.14 -7.01
N ILE A 70 11.47 25.48 -7.99
CA ILE A 70 11.45 24.86 -9.32
C ILE A 70 11.63 25.97 -10.34
N GLY A 71 12.58 25.85 -11.25
CA GLY A 71 12.85 26.88 -12.28
C GLY A 71 14.16 26.64 -13.00
N GLU A 72 14.48 27.50 -13.94
CA GLU A 72 15.70 27.42 -14.73
C GLU A 72 16.90 28.04 -13.99
N ASP A 73 18.11 27.55 -14.26
CA ASP A 73 19.39 28.08 -13.81
C ASP A 73 19.47 28.38 -12.29
N LEU A 74 18.93 27.50 -11.45
CA LEU A 74 18.95 27.69 -10.00
C LEU A 74 20.40 27.64 -9.45
N ARG A 75 20.71 28.55 -8.53
CA ARG A 75 21.98 28.55 -7.86
C ARG A 75 22.02 27.51 -6.73
N ALA A 76 23.00 26.60 -6.79
CA ALA A 76 23.29 25.68 -5.72
C ALA A 76 23.73 26.39 -4.44
N PRO A 77 23.08 26.19 -3.28
CA PRO A 77 23.65 26.59 -1.99
C PRO A 77 24.98 25.85 -1.72
N ARG A 78 25.82 26.43 -0.87
CA ARG A 78 27.09 25.77 -0.52
C ARG A 78 26.84 24.44 0.18
N GLY A 79 27.49 23.39 -0.30
CA GLY A 79 27.36 22.03 0.26
C GLY A 79 26.12 21.26 -0.22
N SER A 80 25.48 21.73 -1.29
CA SER A 80 24.41 20.98 -1.95
C SER A 80 24.97 19.70 -2.58
N ILE A 81 24.16 18.64 -2.57
CA ILE A 81 24.31 17.53 -3.49
C ILE A 81 23.76 18.00 -4.84
N GLU A 82 24.58 17.97 -5.88
CA GLU A 82 24.16 18.35 -7.23
C GLU A 82 24.05 17.09 -8.09
N ILE A 83 22.90 16.93 -8.75
CA ILE A 83 22.59 15.81 -9.65
C ILE A 83 22.24 16.40 -11.01
N ASP A 84 22.99 16.09 -12.04
CA ASP A 84 22.63 16.44 -13.41
C ASP A 84 21.69 15.37 -13.97
N ALA A 85 20.45 15.74 -14.22
CA ALA A 85 19.46 14.85 -14.81
C ALA A 85 19.72 14.61 -16.30
N GLU A 86 20.57 15.41 -16.97
CA GLU A 86 20.92 15.24 -18.40
C GLU A 86 19.69 15.16 -19.32
N GLY A 87 18.63 15.90 -19.03
CA GLY A 87 17.36 15.85 -19.75
C GLY A 87 16.43 14.70 -19.33
N ARG A 88 16.83 13.86 -18.38
CA ARG A 88 15.96 12.79 -17.86
C ARG A 88 14.70 13.35 -17.23
N HIS A 89 13.66 12.51 -17.23
CA HIS A 89 12.37 12.87 -16.65
C HIS A 89 12.40 12.76 -15.11
N VAL A 90 11.80 13.75 -14.45
CA VAL A 90 11.56 13.77 -13.01
C VAL A 90 10.07 13.93 -12.76
N THR A 91 9.50 13.01 -11.99
CA THR A 91 8.08 13.02 -11.61
C THR A 91 7.92 13.11 -10.10
N PRO A 92 6.72 13.45 -9.58
CA PRO A 92 6.40 13.11 -8.19
C PRO A 92 6.59 11.62 -7.95
N GLY A 93 6.83 11.25 -6.71
CA GLY A 93 6.77 9.85 -6.30
C GLY A 93 5.40 9.24 -6.58
N LEU A 94 5.38 8.01 -7.05
CA LEU A 94 4.13 7.30 -7.32
C LEU A 94 3.43 6.95 -6.00
N ILE A 95 2.10 6.93 -6.02
CA ILE A 95 1.25 6.64 -4.86
C ILE A 95 0.31 5.51 -5.20
N ASP A 96 0.37 4.43 -4.42
CA ASP A 96 -0.61 3.34 -4.51
C ASP A 96 -1.75 3.57 -3.52
N ALA A 97 -2.92 3.92 -4.04
CA ALA A 97 -4.10 4.20 -3.23
C ALA A 97 -4.76 2.94 -2.63
N HIS A 98 -4.26 1.73 -2.94
CA HIS A 98 -4.78 0.47 -2.41
C HIS A 98 -3.69 -0.60 -2.36
N SER A 99 -3.17 -0.83 -1.18
CA SER A 99 -2.11 -1.82 -0.94
C SER A 99 -2.39 -2.66 0.30
N HIS A 100 -1.81 -3.85 0.31
CA HIS A 100 -1.73 -4.76 1.47
C HIS A 100 -0.28 -5.21 1.71
N ALA A 101 0.70 -4.58 1.04
CA ALA A 101 2.04 -5.13 0.84
C ALA A 101 2.94 -5.13 2.09
N ALA A 102 2.66 -4.28 3.07
CA ALA A 102 3.43 -4.15 4.31
C ALA A 102 2.52 -4.26 5.53
N MET A 103 1.82 -5.38 5.64
CA MET A 103 0.93 -5.70 6.77
C MET A 103 1.25 -7.09 7.31
N LEU A 104 1.46 -7.19 8.62
CA LEU A 104 1.74 -8.43 9.33
C LEU A 104 0.47 -9.28 9.52
N GLY A 105 0.62 -10.60 9.44
CA GLY A 105 -0.45 -11.56 9.71
C GLY A 105 -1.45 -11.65 8.57
N GLY A 106 -2.61 -11.08 8.72
CA GLY A 106 -3.69 -11.11 7.72
C GLY A 106 -4.29 -9.73 7.50
N VAL A 107 -4.81 -9.51 6.31
CA VAL A 107 -5.42 -8.22 5.94
C VAL A 107 -6.90 -8.12 6.29
N ASN A 108 -7.51 -9.21 6.75
CA ASN A 108 -8.94 -9.29 7.06
C ASN A 108 -9.18 -9.76 8.49
N GLU A 109 -9.80 -8.94 9.32
CA GLU A 109 -10.46 -9.42 10.53
C GLU A 109 -11.89 -9.83 10.17
N ALA A 110 -12.05 -11.09 9.74
CA ALA A 110 -13.27 -11.54 9.07
C ALA A 110 -14.34 -12.14 10.00
N SER A 111 -14.11 -12.16 11.32
CA SER A 111 -14.98 -12.83 12.30
C SER A 111 -16.36 -12.17 12.46
N LEU A 112 -16.44 -10.85 12.26
CA LEU A 112 -17.67 -10.06 12.38
C LEU A 112 -18.05 -9.43 11.03
N ILE A 113 -19.31 -9.02 10.91
CA ILE A 113 -19.81 -8.31 9.71
C ILE A 113 -19.29 -6.87 9.62
N SER A 114 -18.97 -6.29 10.77
CA SER A 114 -18.35 -4.99 10.92
C SER A 114 -17.25 -5.07 11.96
N THR A 115 -16.08 -4.58 11.59
CA THR A 115 -14.86 -4.53 12.41
C THR A 115 -14.24 -3.13 12.36
N ALA A 116 -15.10 -2.09 12.36
CA ALA A 116 -14.68 -0.69 12.25
C ALA A 116 -13.61 -0.27 13.26
N MET A 117 -13.57 -0.94 14.44
CA MET A 117 -12.64 -0.63 15.52
C MET A 117 -11.20 -1.15 15.28
N VAL A 118 -10.95 -2.06 14.35
CA VAL A 118 -9.57 -2.53 14.07
C VAL A 118 -8.83 -1.52 13.20
N GLN A 119 -7.50 -1.45 13.36
CA GLN A 119 -6.68 -0.44 12.70
C GLN A 119 -5.49 -1.08 11.98
N ALA A 120 -5.34 -0.80 10.70
CA ALA A 120 -4.19 -1.27 9.91
C ALA A 120 -2.85 -0.73 10.44
N ARG A 121 -2.85 0.42 11.13
CA ARG A 121 -1.64 0.99 11.73
C ARG A 121 -0.97 0.08 12.77
N ASP A 122 -1.75 -0.81 13.41
CA ASP A 122 -1.24 -1.70 14.45
C ASP A 122 -0.44 -2.89 13.90
N ILE A 123 -0.50 -3.11 12.58
CA ILE A 123 0.13 -4.24 11.89
C ILE A 123 1.01 -3.81 10.71
N VAL A 124 1.49 -2.57 10.70
CA VAL A 124 2.46 -2.11 9.69
C VAL A 124 3.75 -2.90 9.83
N ASP A 125 4.19 -3.51 8.73
CA ASP A 125 5.42 -4.29 8.62
C ASP A 125 6.51 -3.45 7.93
N ALA A 126 7.35 -2.81 8.73
CA ALA A 126 8.44 -1.97 8.24
C ALA A 126 9.58 -2.78 7.59
N ASP A 127 9.67 -4.09 7.91
CA ASP A 127 10.70 -4.99 7.38
C ASP A 127 10.27 -5.72 6.09
N SER A 128 9.05 -5.44 5.60
CA SER A 128 8.56 -6.07 4.38
C SER A 128 9.42 -5.70 3.18
N ILE A 129 10.06 -6.68 2.56
CA ILE A 129 10.86 -6.49 1.33
C ILE A 129 10.06 -5.83 0.20
N ASN A 130 8.74 -5.89 0.24
CA ASN A 130 7.89 -5.24 -0.74
C ASN A 130 8.07 -3.72 -0.72
N ILE A 131 8.39 -3.12 0.44
CA ILE A 131 8.68 -1.68 0.54
C ILE A 131 9.84 -1.33 -0.39
N TYR A 132 10.98 -2.03 -0.25
CA TYR A 132 12.16 -1.79 -1.08
C TYR A 132 11.89 -2.07 -2.57
N ARG A 133 11.22 -3.19 -2.89
CA ARG A 133 10.88 -3.56 -4.27
C ARG A 133 9.96 -2.54 -4.94
N GLN A 134 9.04 -1.95 -4.20
CA GLN A 134 8.11 -0.96 -4.72
C GLN A 134 8.79 0.40 -4.90
N MET A 135 9.70 0.81 -4.02
CA MET A 135 10.56 1.98 -4.24
C MET A 135 11.40 1.84 -5.52
N ALA A 136 11.93 0.65 -5.80
CA ALA A 136 12.62 0.37 -7.06
C ALA A 136 11.71 0.52 -8.30
N GLY A 137 10.39 0.55 -8.11
CA GLY A 137 9.36 0.88 -9.10
C GLY A 137 8.93 2.35 -9.09
N GLY A 138 9.50 3.19 -8.23
CA GLY A 138 9.18 4.61 -8.11
C GLY A 138 8.05 4.95 -7.12
N LEU A 139 7.57 3.95 -6.36
CA LEU A 139 6.54 4.19 -5.35
C LEU A 139 7.16 4.86 -4.11
N THR A 140 6.51 5.91 -3.60
CA THR A 140 6.95 6.63 -2.39
C THR A 140 5.94 6.55 -1.25
N THR A 141 4.68 6.27 -1.58
CA THR A 141 3.56 6.26 -0.63
C THR A 141 2.58 5.14 -0.98
N MET A 142 2.04 4.48 0.02
CA MET A 142 0.96 3.51 -0.15
C MET A 142 -0.10 3.65 0.95
N HIS A 143 -1.34 3.32 0.56
CA HIS A 143 -2.48 3.27 1.47
C HIS A 143 -2.72 1.81 1.87
N LEU A 144 -2.35 1.46 3.09
CA LEU A 144 -2.53 0.13 3.66
C LEU A 144 -3.97 -0.03 4.14
N MET A 145 -4.70 -0.93 3.51
CA MET A 145 -6.13 -1.09 3.71
C MET A 145 -6.47 -2.43 4.36
N HIS A 146 -7.51 -2.42 5.19
CA HIS A 146 -8.20 -3.65 5.56
C HIS A 146 -8.73 -4.34 4.30
N GLY A 147 -8.74 -5.66 4.25
CA GLY A 147 -9.27 -6.42 3.11
C GLY A 147 -10.80 -6.29 2.96
N SER A 148 -11.38 -7.03 2.03
CA SER A 148 -12.79 -6.86 1.64
C SER A 148 -13.74 -7.93 2.22
N ALA A 149 -13.35 -8.62 3.29
CA ALA A 149 -14.15 -9.70 3.88
C ALA A 149 -15.41 -9.23 4.63
N ASN A 150 -15.47 -7.97 5.04
CA ASN A 150 -16.53 -7.39 5.86
C ASN A 150 -17.27 -6.31 5.08
N ALA A 151 -18.58 -6.16 5.30
CA ALA A 151 -19.34 -5.03 4.73
C ALA A 151 -18.79 -3.69 5.25
N ILE A 152 -18.41 -3.65 6.54
CA ILE A 152 -17.66 -2.56 7.17
C ILE A 152 -16.40 -3.19 7.75
N GLY A 153 -15.24 -2.91 7.16
CA GLY A 153 -13.93 -3.41 7.59
C GLY A 153 -13.27 -2.50 8.62
N GLY A 154 -11.93 -2.55 8.69
CA GLY A 154 -11.14 -1.74 9.61
C GLY A 154 -10.72 -0.40 9.05
N GLN A 155 -10.14 0.42 9.93
CA GLN A 155 -9.50 1.68 9.59
C GLN A 155 -8.18 1.42 8.87
N ASN A 156 -7.92 2.18 7.83
CA ASN A 156 -6.70 2.08 7.03
C ASN A 156 -5.62 3.03 7.54
N VAL A 157 -4.43 2.97 6.96
CA VAL A 157 -3.33 3.89 7.25
C VAL A 157 -2.54 4.21 5.98
N THR A 158 -2.16 5.48 5.82
CA THR A 158 -1.29 5.92 4.73
C THR A 158 0.14 6.02 5.23
N VAL A 159 1.08 5.41 4.51
CA VAL A 159 2.49 5.36 4.89
C VAL A 159 3.39 5.83 3.75
N LYS A 160 4.50 6.49 4.08
CA LYS A 160 5.63 6.66 3.16
C LYS A 160 6.57 5.45 3.25
N LEU A 161 7.13 5.06 2.13
CA LEU A 161 7.99 3.89 2.02
C LEU A 161 9.40 4.18 2.57
N ARG A 162 9.50 4.61 3.81
CA ARG A 162 10.76 4.97 4.49
C ARG A 162 11.49 3.72 4.96
N TRP A 163 12.09 3.00 4.02
CA TRP A 163 12.84 1.79 4.31
C TRP A 163 13.91 2.00 5.39
N GLY A 164 13.91 1.14 6.42
CA GLY A 164 14.79 1.26 7.59
C GLY A 164 14.25 2.16 8.71
N ALA A 165 13.03 2.71 8.55
CA ALA A 165 12.34 3.43 9.63
C ALA A 165 11.52 2.47 10.50
N ASP A 166 11.22 2.89 11.73
CA ASP A 166 10.23 2.21 12.55
C ASP A 166 8.82 2.35 11.94
N PRO A 167 7.89 1.40 12.19
CA PRO A 167 6.53 1.46 11.66
C PRO A 167 5.83 2.80 11.93
N ALA A 168 6.00 3.38 13.11
CA ALA A 168 5.40 4.66 13.47
C ALA A 168 5.94 5.81 12.62
N ASP A 169 7.22 5.80 12.28
CA ASP A 169 7.87 6.83 11.46
C ASP A 169 7.51 6.72 9.97
N MET A 170 6.96 5.59 9.53
CA MET A 170 6.43 5.44 8.17
C MET A 170 5.07 6.11 8.01
N ILE A 171 4.27 6.20 9.07
CA ILE A 171 2.90 6.73 9.04
C ILE A 171 2.90 8.22 8.71
N ILE A 172 1.96 8.65 7.88
CA ILE A 172 1.66 10.07 7.64
C ILE A 172 0.59 10.50 8.64
N ASP A 173 0.99 11.12 9.74
CA ASP A 173 0.10 11.42 10.87
C ASP A 173 -1.03 12.41 10.54
N ASP A 174 -0.82 13.29 9.56
CA ASP A 174 -1.79 14.29 9.09
C ASP A 174 -2.54 13.86 7.82
N ALA A 175 -2.45 12.57 7.44
CA ALA A 175 -3.33 11.99 6.44
C ALA A 175 -4.77 11.92 6.96
N ALA A 176 -5.75 11.98 6.05
CA ALA A 176 -7.14 11.77 6.41
C ALA A 176 -7.34 10.40 7.08
N GLY A 177 -8.12 10.34 8.14
CA GLY A 177 -8.61 9.08 8.69
C GLY A 177 -9.47 8.37 7.63
N THR A 178 -9.23 7.10 7.37
CA THR A 178 -9.97 6.35 6.35
C THR A 178 -10.40 4.99 6.87
N ILE A 179 -11.49 4.46 6.31
CA ILE A 179 -12.02 3.14 6.66
C ILE A 179 -12.39 2.36 5.40
N LYS A 180 -12.21 1.05 5.43
CA LYS A 180 -12.58 0.14 4.33
C LYS A 180 -14.00 -0.36 4.47
N PHE A 181 -14.82 -0.10 3.43
CA PHE A 181 -16.08 -0.80 3.22
C PHE A 181 -15.94 -1.79 2.06
N ALA A 182 -16.84 -2.76 1.97
CA ALA A 182 -16.86 -3.68 0.85
C ALA A 182 -18.28 -4.04 0.43
N LEU A 183 -18.44 -4.13 -0.89
CA LEU A 183 -19.67 -4.52 -1.59
C LEU A 183 -19.46 -5.87 -2.28
N GLY A 184 -20.53 -6.39 -2.82
CA GLY A 184 -20.49 -7.52 -3.72
C GLY A 184 -20.32 -8.88 -3.05
N GLU A 185 -19.61 -9.76 -3.73
CA GLU A 185 -19.48 -11.14 -3.28
C GLU A 185 -18.50 -11.32 -2.12
N ASN A 186 -17.50 -10.44 -1.98
CA ASN A 186 -16.47 -10.58 -0.96
C ASN A 186 -17.05 -10.59 0.47
N PRO A 187 -17.86 -9.60 0.91
CA PRO A 187 -18.36 -9.56 2.28
C PRO A 187 -19.53 -10.53 2.55
N LYS A 188 -20.15 -11.12 1.54
CA LYS A 188 -21.30 -12.03 1.72
C LYS A 188 -20.93 -13.46 2.11
N GLN A 189 -19.69 -13.74 2.45
CA GLN A 189 -19.21 -15.02 2.97
C GLN A 189 -19.13 -16.20 2.00
N SER A 190 -19.74 -16.16 0.82
CA SER A 190 -19.75 -17.31 -0.09
C SER A 190 -18.37 -17.74 -0.56
N ASN A 191 -17.35 -16.87 -0.37
CA ASN A 191 -15.98 -17.12 -0.81
C ASN A 191 -15.01 -17.44 0.32
N TRP A 192 -15.41 -17.33 1.61
CA TRP A 192 -14.44 -17.33 2.69
C TRP A 192 -14.37 -18.63 3.47
N GLN A 193 -15.48 -19.20 3.88
CA GLN A 193 -15.54 -20.50 4.54
C GLN A 193 -16.97 -21.04 4.44
N PRO A 194 -17.22 -22.12 3.68
CA PRO A 194 -18.57 -22.66 3.46
C PRO A 194 -19.29 -23.07 4.74
N ASP A 195 -18.52 -23.44 5.77
CA ASP A 195 -19.06 -24.04 7.00
C ASP A 195 -19.23 -23.02 8.15
N THR A 196 -18.89 -21.76 7.95
CA THR A 196 -19.07 -20.72 9.00
C THR A 196 -20.26 -19.83 8.66
N PRO A 197 -21.41 -20.00 9.32
CA PRO A 197 -22.61 -19.20 9.05
C PRO A 197 -22.45 -17.80 9.64
N ARG A 198 -21.94 -16.85 8.86
CA ARG A 198 -21.90 -15.43 9.20
C ARG A 198 -22.85 -14.64 8.27
N TYR A 199 -23.66 -13.74 8.82
CA TYR A 199 -24.37 -12.73 8.06
C TYR A 199 -23.38 -11.65 7.57
N PRO A 200 -23.51 -11.04 6.35
CA PRO A 200 -24.51 -11.32 5.33
C PRO A 200 -24.08 -12.43 4.35
N GLN A 201 -25.05 -13.17 3.81
CA GLN A 201 -24.81 -14.18 2.77
C GLN A 201 -25.29 -13.75 1.38
N THR A 202 -25.86 -12.58 1.27
CA THR A 202 -26.45 -12.06 0.02
C THR A 202 -26.08 -10.59 -0.20
N ARG A 203 -26.16 -10.12 -1.46
CA ARG A 203 -25.90 -8.73 -1.80
C ARG A 203 -26.83 -7.75 -1.10
N HIS A 204 -28.13 -8.07 -0.99
CA HIS A 204 -29.06 -7.21 -0.25
C HIS A 204 -28.79 -7.23 1.26
N GLY A 205 -28.26 -8.32 1.80
CA GLY A 205 -27.78 -8.36 3.18
C GLY A 205 -26.59 -7.44 3.42
N VAL A 206 -25.65 -7.33 2.44
CA VAL A 206 -24.54 -6.37 2.52
C VAL A 206 -25.04 -4.93 2.61
N ALA A 207 -25.99 -4.55 1.74
CA ALA A 207 -26.58 -3.20 1.77
C ALA A 207 -27.28 -2.92 3.12
N GLN A 208 -28.02 -3.94 3.64
CA GLN A 208 -28.73 -3.80 4.92
C GLN A 208 -27.79 -3.62 6.12
N VAL A 209 -26.59 -4.26 6.09
CA VAL A 209 -25.59 -4.07 7.17
C VAL A 209 -25.21 -2.60 7.30
N VAL A 210 -24.92 -1.94 6.19
CA VAL A 210 -24.51 -0.52 6.22
C VAL A 210 -25.63 0.34 6.80
N ASP A 211 -26.85 0.19 6.31
CA ASP A 211 -28.00 0.95 6.80
C ASP A 211 -28.25 0.74 8.30
N GLU A 212 -28.30 -0.51 8.77
CA GLU A 212 -28.52 -0.87 10.17
C GLU A 212 -27.41 -0.30 11.08
N LYS A 213 -26.15 -0.43 10.70
CA LYS A 213 -25.04 0.03 11.50
C LYS A 213 -25.00 1.55 11.66
N PHE A 214 -25.33 2.32 10.63
CA PHE A 214 -25.43 3.77 10.75
C PHE A 214 -26.65 4.23 11.52
N GLN A 215 -27.76 3.48 11.48
CA GLN A 215 -28.88 3.74 12.41
C GLN A 215 -28.44 3.53 13.86
N MET A 216 -27.73 2.42 14.15
CA MET A 216 -27.18 2.16 15.49
C MET A 216 -26.20 3.24 15.95
N ALA A 217 -25.35 3.75 15.03
CA ALA A 217 -24.39 4.81 15.33
C ALA A 217 -25.10 6.13 15.73
N ARG A 218 -26.18 6.49 15.05
CA ARG A 218 -27.00 7.65 15.40
C ARG A 218 -27.64 7.49 16.79
N ASP A 219 -28.25 6.34 17.05
CA ASP A 219 -28.84 6.04 18.36
C ASP A 219 -27.79 6.07 19.48
N TYR A 220 -26.55 5.65 19.17
CA TYR A 220 -25.41 5.74 20.08
C TYR A 220 -25.02 7.20 20.35
N ALA A 221 -24.85 8.01 19.32
CA ALA A 221 -24.51 9.43 19.44
C ALA A 221 -25.56 10.20 20.24
N GLU A 222 -26.86 10.00 19.95
CA GLU A 222 -27.96 10.64 20.68
C GLU A 222 -27.98 10.29 22.17
N ARG A 223 -27.75 9.01 22.52
CA ARG A 223 -27.66 8.57 23.92
C ARG A 223 -26.50 9.22 24.66
N HIS A 224 -25.32 9.31 23.99
CA HIS A 224 -24.16 9.96 24.60
C HIS A 224 -24.37 11.48 24.74
N GLN A 225 -24.93 12.12 23.72
CA GLN A 225 -25.28 13.56 23.79
C GLN A 225 -26.29 13.87 24.88
N ALA A 226 -27.34 13.04 25.06
CA ALA A 226 -28.34 13.20 26.10
C ALA A 226 -27.76 13.00 27.51
N HIS A 227 -26.56 12.38 27.62
CA HIS A 227 -25.88 12.16 28.91
C HIS A 227 -24.92 13.32 29.28
N THR A 228 -25.12 14.51 28.77
CA THR A 228 -24.30 15.70 29.07
C THR A 228 -24.96 16.66 30.06
N GLY A 229 -24.17 17.50 30.72
CA GLY A 229 -24.64 18.56 31.60
C GLY A 229 -25.23 18.08 32.94
N ARG A 230 -26.20 18.85 33.50
CA ARG A 230 -26.80 18.57 34.81
C ARG A 230 -27.62 17.26 34.83
N ALA A 231 -28.21 16.86 33.70
CA ALA A 231 -28.99 15.64 33.58
C ALA A 231 -28.15 14.37 33.76
N ALA A 232 -26.85 14.44 33.48
CA ALA A 232 -25.90 13.34 33.58
C ALA A 232 -25.46 13.02 35.03
N ARG A 233 -25.56 13.99 35.98
CA ARG A 233 -24.92 13.89 37.30
C ARG A 233 -25.37 12.69 38.14
N ASN A 234 -26.56 12.18 37.90
CA ASN A 234 -27.18 11.10 38.70
C ASN A 234 -27.55 9.88 37.85
N ARG A 235 -27.00 9.76 36.62
CA ARG A 235 -27.24 8.64 35.69
C ARG A 235 -25.94 7.90 35.41
N VAL A 236 -26.03 6.59 35.21
CA VAL A 236 -24.91 5.79 34.75
C VAL A 236 -24.60 6.22 33.30
N PRO A 237 -23.34 6.55 32.98
CA PRO A 237 -22.98 6.90 31.61
C PRO A 237 -23.25 5.74 30.64
N PRO A 238 -23.64 6.02 29.38
CA PRO A 238 -23.73 5.00 28.36
C PRO A 238 -22.38 4.27 28.23
N ARG A 239 -22.42 2.95 27.99
CA ARG A 239 -21.23 2.17 27.75
C ARG A 239 -20.56 2.64 26.44
N ARG A 240 -19.25 2.77 26.46
CA ARG A 240 -18.48 2.99 25.23
C ARG A 240 -18.57 1.77 24.32
N ASP A 241 -18.72 2.04 23.05
CA ASP A 241 -18.71 1.07 21.95
C ASP A 241 -17.77 1.58 20.87
N LEU A 242 -16.61 0.93 20.74
CA LEU A 242 -15.53 1.39 19.86
C LEU A 242 -15.92 1.31 18.38
N GLU A 243 -16.78 0.34 18.02
CA GLU A 243 -17.31 0.26 16.65
C GLU A 243 -18.20 1.48 16.36
N MET A 244 -19.14 1.78 17.28
CA MET A 244 -20.06 2.91 17.12
C MET A 244 -19.33 4.26 17.13
N GLU A 245 -18.27 4.41 17.91
CA GLU A 245 -17.45 5.65 17.91
C GLU A 245 -16.85 5.94 16.55
N VAL A 246 -16.34 4.92 15.85
CA VAL A 246 -15.80 5.06 14.48
C VAL A 246 -16.90 5.42 13.49
N LEU A 247 -18.07 4.78 13.58
CA LEU A 247 -19.20 5.09 12.69
C LEU A 247 -19.76 6.49 12.92
N VAL A 248 -19.75 6.97 14.16
CA VAL A 248 -20.09 8.37 14.49
C VAL A 248 -19.08 9.33 13.89
N ALA A 249 -17.77 9.03 13.96
CA ALA A 249 -16.73 9.85 13.34
C ALA A 249 -16.90 9.95 11.80
N ILE A 250 -17.42 8.91 11.14
CA ILE A 250 -17.81 8.98 9.72
C ILE A 250 -18.97 9.97 9.51
N LEU A 251 -20.00 9.92 10.38
CA LEU A 251 -21.13 10.84 10.30
C LEU A 251 -20.73 12.30 10.58
N GLU A 252 -19.71 12.52 11.40
CA GLU A 252 -19.12 13.83 11.72
C GLU A 252 -18.16 14.34 10.66
N GLY A 253 -17.73 13.46 9.72
CA GLY A 253 -16.80 13.78 8.63
C GLY A 253 -15.33 13.71 9.02
N ASP A 254 -15.00 13.07 10.14
CA ASP A 254 -13.62 12.90 10.61
C ASP A 254 -12.94 11.67 9.97
N ILE A 255 -13.72 10.74 9.44
CA ILE A 255 -13.23 9.52 8.76
C ILE A 255 -13.88 9.39 7.39
N ASP A 256 -13.05 9.30 6.36
CA ASP A 256 -13.44 9.11 4.96
C ASP A 256 -13.69 7.62 4.65
N VAL A 257 -14.77 7.33 3.93
CA VAL A 257 -15.12 5.95 3.52
C VAL A 257 -14.52 5.62 2.17
N HIS A 258 -13.71 4.55 2.13
CA HIS A 258 -13.17 3.93 0.93
C HIS A 258 -13.84 2.58 0.72
N SER A 259 -14.55 2.39 -0.40
CA SER A 259 -15.38 1.20 -0.60
C SER A 259 -14.91 0.33 -1.76
N HIS A 260 -14.57 -0.92 -1.46
CA HIS A 260 -14.43 -1.95 -2.48
C HIS A 260 -15.75 -2.25 -3.18
N GLY A 261 -15.72 -2.42 -4.49
CA GLY A 261 -16.84 -2.88 -5.29
C GLY A 261 -16.48 -3.01 -6.77
N TYR A 262 -17.30 -3.77 -7.51
CA TYR A 262 -17.12 -3.97 -8.94
C TYR A 262 -18.32 -3.50 -9.75
N ARG A 263 -19.53 -3.60 -9.21
CA ARG A 263 -20.81 -3.49 -9.92
C ARG A 263 -21.44 -2.10 -9.79
N ALA A 264 -21.95 -1.58 -10.89
CA ALA A 264 -22.62 -0.29 -10.98
C ALA A 264 -23.83 -0.16 -10.05
N ASP A 265 -24.67 -1.20 -9.99
CA ASP A 265 -25.89 -1.20 -9.16
C ASP A 265 -25.58 -1.10 -7.67
N GLU A 266 -24.47 -1.68 -7.22
CA GLU A 266 -24.01 -1.64 -5.83
C GLU A 266 -23.44 -0.27 -5.44
N PHE A 267 -22.71 0.40 -6.34
CA PHE A 267 -22.26 1.78 -6.13
C PHE A 267 -23.43 2.73 -5.94
N LEU A 268 -24.44 2.65 -6.84
CA LEU A 268 -25.66 3.45 -6.74
C LEU A 268 -26.40 3.20 -5.42
N ALA A 269 -26.46 1.94 -4.96
CA ALA A 269 -27.11 1.59 -3.71
C ALA A 269 -26.35 2.18 -2.51
N LEU A 270 -25.02 2.04 -2.47
CA LEU A 270 -24.21 2.57 -1.36
C LEU A 270 -24.23 4.09 -1.32
N MET A 271 -24.13 4.78 -2.46
CA MET A 271 -24.23 6.25 -2.53
C MET A 271 -25.56 6.74 -1.94
N ARG A 272 -26.68 6.12 -2.33
CA ARG A 272 -28.01 6.48 -1.77
C ARG A 272 -28.08 6.23 -0.27
N THR A 273 -27.52 5.14 0.23
CA THR A 273 -27.47 4.85 1.67
C THR A 273 -26.62 5.88 2.40
N ALA A 274 -25.43 6.19 1.89
CA ALA A 274 -24.54 7.19 2.47
C ALA A 274 -25.22 8.57 2.55
N GLU A 275 -25.85 9.01 1.47
CA GLU A 275 -26.58 10.28 1.41
C GLU A 275 -27.78 10.33 2.37
N ALA A 276 -28.53 9.23 2.50
CA ALA A 276 -29.64 9.13 3.45
C ALA A 276 -29.15 9.23 4.91
N HIS A 277 -27.93 8.78 5.19
CA HIS A 277 -27.30 8.91 6.49
C HIS A 277 -26.48 10.20 6.67
N GLY A 278 -26.31 11.01 5.62
CA GLY A 278 -25.66 12.32 5.70
C GLY A 278 -24.14 12.27 5.60
N PHE A 279 -23.57 11.20 5.09
CA PHE A 279 -22.14 11.11 4.74
C PHE A 279 -21.93 10.84 3.25
N ARG A 280 -20.68 10.87 2.79
CA ARG A 280 -20.34 10.60 1.39
C ARG A 280 -19.22 9.55 1.32
N ILE A 281 -19.19 8.81 0.22
CA ILE A 281 -18.08 7.93 -0.11
C ILE A 281 -16.94 8.79 -0.66
N LYS A 282 -15.75 8.63 -0.10
CA LYS A 282 -14.56 9.36 -0.56
C LYS A 282 -14.02 8.80 -1.87
N ALA A 283 -13.86 7.47 -1.93
CA ALA A 283 -13.41 6.80 -3.14
C ALA A 283 -13.96 5.36 -3.23
N PHE A 284 -14.36 4.97 -4.44
CA PHE A 284 -14.61 3.57 -4.77
C PHE A 284 -13.33 2.92 -5.26
N HIS A 285 -13.07 1.69 -4.80
CA HIS A 285 -11.91 0.90 -5.19
C HIS A 285 -12.30 -0.23 -6.13
N HIS A 286 -11.40 -0.54 -7.08
CA HIS A 286 -11.60 -1.44 -8.22
C HIS A 286 -12.58 -0.86 -9.23
N VAL A 287 -13.80 -0.58 -8.84
CA VAL A 287 -14.85 0.19 -9.55
C VAL A 287 -14.93 -0.16 -11.06
N LEU A 288 -14.84 -1.46 -11.38
CA LEU A 288 -14.67 -1.97 -12.75
C LEU A 288 -15.85 -1.65 -13.68
N GLU A 289 -17.04 -1.43 -13.14
CA GLU A 289 -18.22 -0.95 -13.86
C GLU A 289 -18.49 0.56 -13.65
N GLY A 290 -17.50 1.30 -13.17
CA GLY A 290 -17.64 2.74 -12.91
C GLY A 290 -18.03 3.54 -14.14
N TYR A 291 -17.57 3.12 -15.32
CA TYR A 291 -17.94 3.75 -16.60
C TYR A 291 -19.46 3.75 -16.89
N LYS A 292 -20.22 2.83 -16.28
CA LYS A 292 -21.69 2.75 -16.43
C LYS A 292 -22.45 3.80 -15.62
N VAL A 293 -21.82 4.32 -14.56
CA VAL A 293 -22.41 5.23 -13.55
C VAL A 293 -21.46 6.40 -13.21
N ALA A 294 -20.64 6.78 -14.19
CA ALA A 294 -19.64 7.81 -13.99
C ALA A 294 -20.24 9.18 -13.65
N ASP A 295 -21.40 9.51 -14.25
CA ASP A 295 -22.09 10.77 -13.97
C ASP A 295 -22.57 10.82 -12.51
N GLU A 296 -23.12 9.72 -11.99
CA GLU A 296 -23.60 9.62 -10.61
C GLU A 296 -22.44 9.61 -9.60
N ILE A 297 -21.31 8.98 -9.94
CA ILE A 297 -20.10 9.02 -9.09
C ILE A 297 -19.57 10.47 -9.02
N ALA A 298 -19.54 11.19 -10.16
CA ALA A 298 -19.11 12.58 -10.21
C ALA A 298 -20.06 13.51 -9.43
N GLU A 299 -21.39 13.32 -9.56
CA GLU A 299 -22.40 14.11 -8.82
C GLU A 299 -22.30 13.83 -7.30
N HIS A 300 -22.07 12.58 -6.92
CA HIS A 300 -21.81 12.22 -5.52
C HIS A 300 -20.54 12.87 -4.99
N GLY A 301 -19.56 13.16 -5.85
CA GLY A 301 -18.27 13.73 -5.49
C GLY A 301 -17.26 12.68 -5.03
N ALA A 302 -17.50 11.40 -5.31
CA ALA A 302 -16.57 10.34 -5.01
C ALA A 302 -15.43 10.27 -6.04
N GLY A 303 -14.23 9.90 -5.57
CA GLY A 303 -13.16 9.46 -6.43
C GLY A 303 -13.34 8.00 -6.86
N ALA A 304 -12.56 7.58 -7.84
CA ALA A 304 -12.50 6.21 -8.32
C ALA A 304 -11.04 5.73 -8.38
N SER A 305 -10.73 4.69 -7.65
CA SER A 305 -9.41 4.04 -7.68
C SER A 305 -9.56 2.70 -8.39
N THR A 306 -9.12 2.61 -9.66
CA THR A 306 -9.43 1.47 -10.52
C THR A 306 -8.20 0.68 -10.94
N PHE A 307 -8.44 -0.48 -11.55
CA PHE A 307 -7.42 -1.24 -12.27
C PHE A 307 -7.39 -0.85 -13.75
N SER A 308 -6.25 -1.02 -14.39
CA SER A 308 -6.13 -0.74 -15.81
C SER A 308 -6.70 -1.84 -16.69
N ASP A 309 -6.49 -3.13 -16.35
CA ASP A 309 -6.82 -4.26 -17.22
C ASP A 309 -7.14 -5.57 -16.48
N TRP A 310 -7.65 -5.49 -15.28
CA TRP A 310 -8.10 -6.65 -14.50
C TRP A 310 -9.52 -7.06 -14.90
N TRP A 311 -9.72 -7.52 -16.10
CA TRP A 311 -11.01 -8.01 -16.57
C TRP A 311 -11.12 -9.53 -16.50
N ALA A 312 -12.34 -10.03 -16.29
CA ALA A 312 -12.71 -11.44 -16.37
C ALA A 312 -11.94 -12.39 -15.44
N PHE A 313 -11.22 -11.89 -14.41
CA PHE A 313 -10.54 -12.76 -13.44
C PHE A 313 -11.52 -13.46 -12.48
N LYS A 314 -12.75 -12.98 -12.40
CA LYS A 314 -13.90 -13.62 -11.75
C LYS A 314 -15.22 -13.17 -12.40
N TYR A 315 -16.30 -13.88 -12.16
CA TYR A 315 -17.59 -13.60 -12.81
C TYR A 315 -18.12 -12.18 -12.51
N GLU A 316 -17.90 -11.68 -11.30
CA GLU A 316 -18.30 -10.33 -10.90
C GLU A 316 -17.58 -9.22 -11.69
N ALA A 317 -16.39 -9.52 -12.22
CA ALA A 317 -15.57 -8.60 -13.01
C ALA A 317 -15.77 -8.77 -14.54
N ARG A 318 -16.78 -9.50 -15.00
CA ARG A 318 -16.99 -9.83 -16.42
C ARG A 318 -17.23 -8.62 -17.33
N ASP A 319 -17.78 -7.54 -16.78
CA ASP A 319 -18.09 -6.31 -17.52
C ASP A 319 -16.97 -5.25 -17.41
N ALA A 320 -15.81 -5.60 -16.85
CA ALA A 320 -14.64 -4.74 -16.86
C ALA A 320 -14.15 -4.48 -18.28
N ILE A 321 -13.77 -3.24 -18.58
CA ILE A 321 -13.28 -2.82 -19.88
C ILE A 321 -12.01 -1.96 -19.75
N PRO A 322 -11.10 -1.97 -20.74
CA PRO A 322 -9.84 -1.23 -20.66
C PRO A 322 -10.01 0.30 -20.72
N TYR A 323 -11.19 0.78 -21.13
CA TYR A 323 -11.50 2.20 -21.24
C TYR A 323 -12.07 2.83 -19.95
N ASN A 324 -12.29 2.02 -18.92
CA ASN A 324 -13.01 2.43 -17.71
C ASN A 324 -12.43 3.71 -17.06
N ALA A 325 -11.12 3.77 -16.87
CA ALA A 325 -10.46 4.93 -16.27
C ALA A 325 -10.68 6.21 -17.12
N ALA A 326 -10.52 6.11 -18.44
CA ALA A 326 -10.70 7.23 -19.36
C ALA A 326 -12.14 7.72 -19.39
N LEU A 327 -13.12 6.81 -19.48
CA LEU A 327 -14.54 7.16 -19.51
C LEU A 327 -15.00 7.84 -18.21
N MET A 328 -14.53 7.39 -17.06
CA MET A 328 -14.81 8.06 -15.78
C MET A 328 -14.14 9.44 -15.72
N HIS A 329 -12.88 9.54 -16.16
CA HIS A 329 -12.16 10.81 -16.21
C HIS A 329 -12.86 11.85 -17.10
N GLU A 330 -13.32 11.46 -18.31
CA GLU A 330 -14.08 12.33 -19.22
C GLU A 330 -15.39 12.86 -18.61
N ARG A 331 -15.96 12.15 -17.65
CA ARG A 331 -17.18 12.56 -16.91
C ARG A 331 -16.89 13.35 -15.65
N GLY A 332 -15.61 13.71 -15.41
CA GLY A 332 -15.19 14.54 -14.27
C GLY A 332 -14.99 13.78 -12.97
N VAL A 333 -14.99 12.45 -12.98
CA VAL A 333 -14.58 11.67 -11.82
C VAL A 333 -13.08 11.82 -11.63
N GLN A 334 -12.64 12.09 -10.41
CA GLN A 334 -11.22 12.03 -10.06
C GLN A 334 -10.77 10.58 -10.01
N VAL A 335 -10.08 10.13 -11.06
CA VAL A 335 -9.65 8.74 -11.20
C VAL A 335 -8.22 8.59 -10.70
N SER A 336 -7.97 7.60 -9.83
CA SER A 336 -6.65 7.04 -9.57
C SER A 336 -6.56 5.60 -10.05
N ILE A 337 -5.34 5.09 -10.20
CA ILE A 337 -5.06 3.71 -10.53
C ILE A 337 -4.32 3.11 -9.33
N ASN A 338 -4.74 1.93 -8.89
CA ASN A 338 -4.16 1.22 -7.76
C ASN A 338 -3.64 -0.16 -8.18
N SER A 339 -2.88 -0.80 -7.29
CA SER A 339 -2.32 -2.11 -7.56
C SER A 339 -3.13 -3.26 -6.96
N ASP A 340 -3.53 -3.17 -5.71
CA ASP A 340 -4.04 -4.29 -4.89
C ASP A 340 -3.18 -5.57 -5.01
N ASN A 341 -1.91 -5.38 -5.39
CA ASN A 341 -0.97 -6.47 -5.64
C ASN A 341 0.48 -5.97 -5.52
N PRO A 342 1.34 -6.60 -4.69
CA PRO A 342 2.70 -6.12 -4.44
C PRO A 342 3.60 -6.14 -5.69
N GLU A 343 3.35 -7.03 -6.66
CA GLU A 343 4.11 -7.07 -7.90
C GLU A 343 3.63 -6.03 -8.92
N LEU A 344 2.32 -5.74 -8.96
CA LEU A 344 1.76 -4.71 -9.82
C LEU A 344 2.18 -3.31 -9.34
N ALA A 345 2.25 -3.10 -8.02
CA ALA A 345 2.70 -1.86 -7.40
C ALA A 345 4.09 -1.39 -7.91
N ARG A 346 4.94 -2.32 -8.31
CA ARG A 346 6.26 -2.03 -8.89
C ARG A 346 6.22 -1.43 -10.31
N ARG A 347 5.04 -1.34 -10.92
CA ARG A 347 4.84 -0.95 -12.33
C ARG A 347 3.69 0.02 -12.51
N MET A 348 3.38 0.81 -11.49
CA MET A 348 2.25 1.76 -11.52
C MET A 348 2.33 2.76 -12.67
N ASN A 349 3.54 3.15 -13.10
CA ASN A 349 3.75 3.98 -14.28
C ASN A 349 3.21 3.32 -15.56
N MET A 350 3.39 2.00 -15.70
CA MET A 350 2.86 1.25 -16.86
C MET A 350 1.32 1.13 -16.78
N GLU A 351 0.78 1.02 -15.57
CA GLU A 351 -0.67 0.98 -15.38
C GLU A 351 -1.30 2.32 -15.78
N ALA A 352 -0.69 3.45 -15.41
CA ALA A 352 -1.11 4.77 -15.85
C ALA A 352 -1.02 4.94 -17.39
N ALA A 353 0.05 4.43 -18.02
CA ALA A 353 0.23 4.48 -19.46
C ALA A 353 -0.89 3.78 -20.24
N LYS A 354 -1.58 2.81 -19.64
CA LYS A 354 -2.73 2.13 -20.28
C LYS A 354 -3.93 3.05 -20.45
N ALA A 355 -4.13 4.04 -19.56
CA ALA A 355 -5.18 5.07 -19.74
C ALA A 355 -4.91 5.92 -20.99
N VAL A 356 -3.65 6.26 -21.26
CA VAL A 356 -3.23 6.90 -22.52
C VAL A 356 -3.48 5.96 -23.70
N ARG A 357 -2.98 4.75 -23.61
CA ARG A 357 -3.00 3.79 -24.73
C ARG A 357 -4.42 3.38 -25.15
N TYR A 358 -5.28 3.09 -24.19
CA TYR A 358 -6.64 2.62 -24.46
C TYR A 358 -7.61 3.78 -24.64
N GLY A 359 -7.59 4.77 -23.74
CA GLY A 359 -8.59 5.82 -23.66
C GLY A 359 -8.17 7.16 -24.28
N GLY A 360 -6.91 7.31 -24.69
CA GLY A 360 -6.41 8.58 -25.23
C GLY A 360 -6.32 9.71 -24.19
N VAL A 361 -6.23 9.35 -22.92
CA VAL A 361 -6.00 10.33 -21.84
C VAL A 361 -4.67 11.04 -22.08
N ASP A 362 -4.60 12.32 -21.83
CA ASP A 362 -3.34 13.08 -21.88
C ASP A 362 -2.30 12.47 -20.95
N GLU A 363 -1.03 12.45 -21.36
CA GLU A 363 0.03 11.78 -20.61
C GLU A 363 0.26 12.39 -19.22
N HIS A 364 0.17 13.70 -19.10
CA HIS A 364 0.30 14.37 -17.80
C HIS A 364 -0.91 14.08 -16.90
N GLU A 365 -2.12 14.01 -17.45
CA GLU A 365 -3.32 13.60 -16.72
C GLU A 365 -3.24 12.12 -16.30
N ALA A 366 -2.71 11.24 -17.14
CA ALA A 366 -2.48 9.84 -16.78
C ALA A 366 -1.47 9.70 -15.64
N LEU A 367 -0.41 10.52 -15.60
CA LEU A 367 0.52 10.55 -14.48
C LEU A 367 -0.17 10.98 -13.18
N LYS A 368 -1.09 11.94 -13.23
CA LYS A 368 -1.87 12.35 -12.05
C LYS A 368 -2.67 11.20 -11.44
N MET A 369 -3.10 10.23 -12.24
CA MET A 369 -3.85 9.07 -11.75
C MET A 369 -3.05 8.17 -10.79
N VAL A 370 -1.72 8.24 -10.84
CA VAL A 370 -0.83 7.49 -9.93
C VAL A 370 0.00 8.42 -9.02
N THR A 371 -0.36 9.69 -8.93
CA THR A 371 0.32 10.70 -8.10
C THR A 371 -0.69 11.64 -7.45
N ALA A 372 -1.02 12.75 -8.06
CA ALA A 372 -1.85 13.82 -7.51
C ALA A 372 -3.27 13.38 -7.14
N HIS A 373 -3.95 12.62 -8.01
CA HIS A 373 -5.32 12.18 -7.75
C HIS A 373 -5.36 11.18 -6.57
N ALA A 374 -4.39 10.25 -6.51
CA ALA A 374 -4.25 9.36 -5.37
C ALA A 374 -3.99 10.14 -4.07
N ALA A 375 -3.09 11.15 -4.10
CA ALA A 375 -2.81 12.00 -2.95
C ALA A 375 -4.05 12.74 -2.45
N ASP A 376 -4.88 13.27 -3.35
CA ASP A 376 -6.11 13.99 -3.00
C ASP A 376 -7.17 13.08 -2.40
N GLN A 377 -7.31 11.85 -2.94
CA GLN A 377 -8.23 10.84 -2.40
C GLN A 377 -7.83 10.39 -0.99
N LEU A 378 -6.53 10.41 -0.68
CA LEU A 378 -5.99 10.05 0.63
C LEU A 378 -5.86 11.24 1.60
N GLY A 379 -6.24 12.46 1.15
CA GLY A 379 -6.15 13.67 1.97
C GLY A 379 -4.73 14.16 2.22
N ILE A 380 -3.73 13.71 1.42
CA ILE A 380 -2.31 14.08 1.56
C ILE A 380 -1.80 15.00 0.45
N GLY A 381 -2.67 15.50 -0.43
CA GLY A 381 -2.31 16.38 -1.54
C GLY A 381 -1.69 17.71 -1.13
N HIS A 382 -1.82 18.07 0.15
CA HIS A 382 -1.17 19.23 0.77
C HIS A 382 0.31 18.98 1.09
N ARG A 383 0.77 17.72 1.03
CA ARG A 383 2.14 17.31 1.32
C ARG A 383 2.87 16.73 0.12
N THR A 384 2.23 15.87 -0.66
CA THR A 384 2.88 15.08 -1.70
C THR A 384 1.98 14.83 -2.92
N GLY A 385 2.46 14.09 -3.92
CA GLY A 385 1.75 13.76 -5.14
C GLY A 385 1.91 14.77 -6.27
N ARG A 386 2.59 15.89 -6.01
CA ARG A 386 2.92 16.95 -6.98
C ARG A 386 4.34 17.44 -6.77
N LEU A 387 4.98 17.95 -7.82
CA LEU A 387 6.20 18.74 -7.69
C LEU A 387 5.81 20.22 -7.67
N ARG A 388 5.74 20.77 -6.46
CA ARG A 388 5.43 22.18 -6.18
C ARG A 388 6.20 22.67 -4.98
N GLU A 389 6.59 23.96 -4.99
CA GLU A 389 7.26 24.60 -3.87
C GLU A 389 6.45 24.47 -2.57
N GLY A 390 7.12 24.07 -1.50
CA GLY A 390 6.53 23.85 -0.17
C GLY A 390 6.01 22.44 0.09
N LEU A 391 5.99 21.56 -0.90
CA LEU A 391 5.64 20.17 -0.71
C LEU A 391 6.87 19.32 -0.38
N ASP A 392 6.62 18.13 0.16
CA ASP A 392 7.66 17.14 0.44
C ASP A 392 8.38 16.74 -0.85
N ALA A 393 9.70 16.60 -0.78
CA ALA A 393 10.52 16.20 -1.92
C ALA A 393 10.44 14.68 -2.14
N ASP A 394 9.25 14.21 -2.50
CA ASP A 394 8.98 12.84 -2.94
C ASP A 394 9.01 12.83 -4.46
N LEU A 395 10.07 12.27 -5.05
CA LEU A 395 10.27 12.33 -6.49
C LEU A 395 11.01 11.12 -7.03
N VAL A 396 10.87 10.90 -8.34
CA VAL A 396 11.54 9.82 -9.06
C VAL A 396 12.29 10.39 -10.25
N ILE A 397 13.56 10.03 -10.38
CA ILE A 397 14.36 10.27 -11.59
C ILE A 397 14.29 9.01 -12.45
N TRP A 398 13.85 9.16 -13.70
CA TRP A 398 13.60 8.05 -14.62
C TRP A 398 14.71 7.93 -15.65
N SER A 399 15.03 6.70 -16.08
CA SER A 399 15.97 6.43 -17.17
C SER A 399 15.50 6.93 -18.54
N GLY A 400 14.23 7.28 -18.68
CA GLY A 400 13.59 7.75 -19.90
C GLY A 400 12.16 8.21 -19.62
N HIS A 401 11.31 8.25 -20.64
CA HIS A 401 9.92 8.72 -20.50
C HIS A 401 9.15 7.90 -19.43
N PRO A 402 8.54 8.53 -18.40
CA PRO A 402 7.98 7.82 -17.24
C PRO A 402 6.90 6.80 -17.59
N LEU A 403 6.09 7.05 -18.60
CA LEU A 403 5.01 6.17 -19.03
C LEU A 403 5.46 5.11 -20.05
N SER A 404 6.77 5.01 -20.35
CA SER A 404 7.30 3.99 -21.24
C SER A 404 7.56 2.67 -20.51
N VAL A 405 7.22 1.55 -21.16
CA VAL A 405 7.53 0.20 -20.64
C VAL A 405 9.03 -0.11 -20.59
N TYR A 406 9.85 0.68 -21.28
CA TYR A 406 11.31 0.55 -21.28
C TYR A 406 11.99 1.38 -20.19
N SER A 407 11.26 2.32 -19.58
CA SER A 407 11.79 3.19 -18.55
C SER A 407 11.68 2.53 -17.18
N ARG A 408 12.63 2.89 -16.35
CA ARG A 408 12.72 2.44 -14.95
C ARG A 408 13.18 3.60 -14.07
N PRO A 409 12.86 3.60 -12.78
CA PRO A 409 13.47 4.54 -11.86
C PRO A 409 14.98 4.33 -11.79
N ASP A 410 15.76 5.40 -11.92
CA ASP A 410 17.17 5.40 -11.58
C ASP A 410 17.33 5.75 -10.10
N GLN A 411 16.54 6.70 -9.61
CA GLN A 411 16.50 7.07 -8.20
C GLN A 411 15.06 7.32 -7.74
N THR A 412 14.74 6.92 -6.49
CA THR A 412 13.50 7.26 -5.80
C THR A 412 13.82 7.97 -4.49
N TRP A 413 13.28 9.16 -4.35
CA TRP A 413 13.51 10.06 -3.24
C TRP A 413 12.22 10.20 -2.41
N ILE A 414 12.36 10.12 -1.09
CA ILE A 414 11.27 10.32 -0.14
C ILE A 414 11.76 11.34 0.91
N ASP A 415 10.99 12.39 1.15
CA ASP A 415 11.36 13.49 2.04
C ASP A 415 12.79 14.03 1.73
N GLY A 416 13.13 14.10 0.43
CA GLY A 416 14.43 14.58 -0.02
C GLY A 416 15.65 13.70 0.31
N ARG A 417 15.42 12.42 0.62
CA ARG A 417 16.44 11.39 0.82
C ARG A 417 16.35 10.35 -0.30
N ALA A 418 17.50 9.94 -0.83
CA ALA A 418 17.56 8.87 -1.83
C ALA A 418 17.42 7.52 -1.15
N TYR A 419 16.20 6.99 -1.09
CA TYR A 419 15.91 5.66 -0.52
C TYR A 419 16.21 4.52 -1.48
N PHE A 420 16.11 4.78 -2.79
CA PHE A 420 16.52 3.86 -3.82
C PHE A 420 17.43 4.57 -4.83
N ASP A 421 18.56 3.95 -5.10
CA ASP A 421 19.48 4.31 -6.17
C ASP A 421 19.89 3.04 -6.90
N ARG A 422 19.73 3.02 -8.22
CA ARG A 422 19.93 1.81 -9.03
C ARG A 422 21.37 1.36 -9.09
N GLU A 423 22.31 2.29 -9.15
CA GLU A 423 23.74 1.95 -9.19
C GLU A 423 24.14 1.28 -7.88
N ARG A 424 23.76 1.87 -6.77
CA ARG A 424 23.98 1.30 -5.44
C ARG A 424 23.27 -0.06 -5.28
N ASP A 425 22.03 -0.21 -5.77
CA ASP A 425 21.29 -1.48 -5.73
C ASP A 425 22.04 -2.59 -6.49
N LEU A 426 22.62 -2.28 -7.63
CA LEU A 426 23.41 -3.26 -8.40
C LEU A 426 24.68 -3.66 -7.66
N GLU A 427 25.41 -2.72 -7.07
CA GLU A 427 26.58 -3.00 -6.24
C GLU A 427 26.24 -3.87 -5.02
N MET A 428 25.13 -3.57 -4.32
CA MET A 428 24.67 -4.39 -3.21
C MET A 428 24.30 -5.80 -3.63
N ARG A 429 23.67 -5.98 -4.78
CA ARG A 429 23.31 -7.32 -5.30
C ARG A 429 24.54 -8.17 -5.60
N GLU A 430 25.59 -7.58 -6.14
CA GLU A 430 26.86 -8.28 -6.36
C GLU A 430 27.48 -8.73 -5.03
N ALA A 431 27.48 -7.85 -4.01
CA ALA A 431 27.96 -8.17 -2.68
C ALA A 431 27.14 -9.28 -2.00
N TRP A 432 25.81 -9.20 -2.08
CA TRP A 432 24.93 -10.24 -1.52
C TRP A 432 25.07 -11.60 -2.22
N GLU A 433 25.27 -11.62 -3.54
CA GLU A 433 25.50 -12.87 -4.26
C GLU A 433 26.84 -13.50 -3.85
N ALA A 434 27.89 -12.68 -3.65
CA ALA A 434 29.17 -13.17 -3.14
C ALA A 434 29.03 -13.78 -1.74
N GLU A 435 28.40 -13.06 -0.80
CA GLU A 435 28.12 -13.55 0.55
C GLU A 435 27.29 -14.84 0.55
N ARG A 436 26.26 -14.91 -0.32
CA ARG A 436 25.43 -16.09 -0.48
C ARG A 436 26.26 -17.31 -0.92
N GLN A 437 27.21 -17.12 -1.83
CA GLN A 437 28.07 -18.20 -2.27
C GLN A 437 29.02 -18.66 -1.13
N ASP A 438 29.54 -17.73 -0.34
CA ASP A 438 30.38 -18.03 0.83
C ASP A 438 29.59 -18.82 1.89
N LEU A 439 28.35 -18.41 2.17
CA LEU A 439 27.48 -19.13 3.12
C LEU A 439 27.12 -20.54 2.62
N ILE A 440 26.86 -20.70 1.32
CA ILE A 440 26.62 -22.02 0.71
C ILE A 440 27.87 -22.91 0.84
N ALA A 441 29.07 -22.34 0.64
CA ALA A 441 30.31 -23.09 0.81
C ALA A 441 30.50 -23.59 2.25
N LEU A 442 30.24 -22.72 3.24
CA LEU A 442 30.31 -23.07 4.66
C LEU A 442 29.34 -24.20 5.02
N VAL A 443 28.07 -24.12 4.60
CA VAL A 443 27.08 -25.18 4.84
C VAL A 443 27.53 -26.52 4.23
N ARG A 444 28.06 -26.51 3.01
CA ARG A 444 28.55 -27.71 2.35
C ARG A 444 29.77 -28.31 3.06
N GLU A 445 30.67 -27.48 3.62
CA GLU A 445 31.80 -27.93 4.39
C GLU A 445 31.34 -28.60 5.71
N GLU A 446 30.34 -28.03 6.40
CA GLU A 446 29.75 -28.63 7.60
C GLU A 446 29.05 -29.96 7.29
N GLU A 447 28.27 -30.06 6.21
CA GLU A 447 27.62 -31.31 5.80
C GLU A 447 28.64 -32.39 5.42
N ASN A 448 29.74 -32.05 4.75
CA ASN A 448 30.81 -32.99 4.42
C ASN A 448 31.64 -33.40 5.64
N GLY A 449 31.82 -32.49 6.64
CA GLY A 449 32.54 -32.80 7.88
C GLY A 449 31.76 -33.68 8.84
N GLN A 450 30.42 -33.67 8.80
CA GLN A 450 29.58 -34.57 9.60
C GLN A 450 29.43 -35.96 8.99
N GLY A 451 29.72 -36.13 7.70
CA GLY A 451 29.63 -37.42 7.00
C GLY A 451 30.78 -38.40 7.34
N ASP A 452 31.87 -37.94 7.93
CA ASP A 452 33.01 -38.81 8.30
C ASP A 452 32.93 -39.44 9.71
N ASP A 453 31.96 -39.00 10.56
CA ASP A 453 31.80 -39.51 11.94
C ASP A 453 30.65 -40.53 12.10
N GLU A 454 29.84 -40.80 11.07
CA GLU A 454 28.68 -41.73 11.11
C GLU A 454 28.88 -43.02 10.30
N SER A 455 30.11 -43.55 10.17
CA SER A 455 30.31 -44.85 9.57
C SER A 455 30.90 -45.84 10.55
N GLU A 456 30.15 -46.22 11.57
CA GLU A 456 30.21 -47.53 12.27
C GLU A 456 28.99 -47.66 13.19
N ASP A 457 28.03 -48.38 12.74
CA ASP A 457 27.12 -49.31 13.41
C ASP A 457 25.65 -49.24 12.98
N SER A 458 25.26 -50.43 12.58
CA SER A 458 23.91 -51.02 12.62
C SER A 458 23.10 -51.10 11.33
N ASP A 459 23.23 -52.27 10.72
CA ASP A 459 22.17 -52.91 9.94
C ASP A 459 20.91 -53.10 10.78
N GLU A 460 19.85 -52.39 10.50
CA GLU A 460 18.48 -52.83 10.76
C GLU A 460 17.57 -52.30 9.64
N GLU A 461 17.12 -53.25 8.82
CA GLU A 461 16.07 -53.05 7.78
C GLU A 461 14.80 -52.49 8.42
N ASN A 462 14.36 -51.33 7.97
CA ASN A 462 12.97 -50.91 8.06
C ASN A 462 12.51 -50.28 6.72
N ASP A 463 11.70 -51.08 6.03
CA ASP A 463 10.95 -50.69 4.85
C ASP A 463 9.89 -49.66 5.24
N GLU A 464 10.20 -48.38 5.10
CA GLU A 464 9.19 -47.32 5.02
C GLU A 464 9.49 -46.42 3.81
N GLN A 465 8.52 -46.32 2.91
CA GLN A 465 8.57 -45.51 1.70
C GLN A 465 8.83 -44.04 2.04
N PRO A 466 9.69 -43.34 1.29
CA PRO A 466 9.94 -41.91 1.54
C PRO A 466 8.75 -41.08 1.03
N ASP A 467 8.15 -40.30 1.93
CA ASP A 467 7.28 -39.20 1.58
C ASP A 467 8.06 -38.15 0.76
N GLU A 468 7.64 -37.95 -0.47
CA GLU A 468 8.21 -36.93 -1.36
C GLU A 468 8.00 -35.54 -0.73
N PHE A 469 9.05 -34.99 -0.17
CA PHE A 469 9.10 -33.62 0.36
C PHE A 469 9.47 -32.66 -0.76
N GLU A 470 8.50 -31.99 -1.38
CA GLU A 470 8.74 -30.84 -2.26
C GLU A 470 8.62 -29.51 -1.49
N PRO A 471 9.75 -28.84 -1.14
CA PRO A 471 9.71 -27.58 -0.39
C PRO A 471 9.14 -26.39 -1.15
N GLY A 472 9.04 -26.47 -2.48
CA GLY A 472 8.62 -25.34 -3.33
C GLY A 472 7.11 -25.09 -3.42
N MET A 473 6.27 -26.08 -3.17
CA MET A 473 4.82 -25.97 -3.43
C MET A 473 3.98 -25.38 -2.29
N ARG A 474 4.48 -25.34 -1.06
CA ARG A 474 3.77 -24.70 0.07
C ARG A 474 3.74 -23.19 -0.02
N VAL A 475 4.86 -22.57 -0.48
CA VAL A 475 4.95 -21.12 -0.65
C VAL A 475 4.02 -20.66 -1.78
N PHE A 476 3.91 -21.45 -2.86
CA PHE A 476 3.02 -21.10 -3.99
C PHE A 476 1.53 -21.18 -3.64
N ARG A 477 1.12 -22.14 -2.81
CA ARG A 477 -0.27 -22.24 -2.34
C ARG A 477 -0.66 -21.14 -1.35
N GLN A 478 0.29 -20.64 -0.55
CA GLN A 478 0.04 -19.54 0.39
C GLN A 478 -0.03 -18.18 -0.33
N LEU A 479 0.68 -18.03 -1.46
CA LEU A 479 0.63 -16.82 -2.30
C LEU A 479 -0.60 -16.75 -3.22
N MET A 480 -1.18 -17.91 -3.59
CA MET A 480 -2.36 -17.96 -4.49
C MET A 480 -3.68 -18.14 -3.75
N GLY A 481 -3.68 -18.34 -2.44
CA GLY A 481 -4.87 -18.54 -1.60
C GLY A 481 -5.40 -17.29 -0.91
N GLY A 482 -4.84 -16.12 -1.20
CA GLY A 482 -5.19 -14.86 -0.56
C GLY A 482 -5.72 -13.80 -1.55
N ALA A 483 -6.78 -14.11 -2.31
CA ALA A 483 -7.55 -13.12 -3.06
C ALA A 483 -9.01 -13.17 -2.65
#